data_2171e41a15846c0c5bb0beb07dee1646
#
_entry.id   2171e41a15846c0c5bb0beb07dee1646
#
_cell.length_a   1.000
_cell.length_b   1.000
_cell.length_c   1.000
_cell.angle_alpha   90.00
_cell.angle_beta   90.00
_cell.angle_gamma   90.00
#
_symmetry.space_group_name_H-M   'P 1'
#
loop_
_entity.id
_entity.type
_entity.pdbx_description
1 polymer ?
#
loop_
_entity_poly.entity_id
_entity_poly.type
_entity_poly.pdbx_seq_one_letter_code
_entity_poly.pdbx_strand_id
1 'polypeptide(L)'
;YLELVKYIFQSKYRKGFGVHSPSVFRLVTLVIEEDLPYYKFSLVEKVRSLTKNKLRGILRDNEDESLRQLTQSPIQKCLYTYDYEQLLFRLVNYYKPDAILEIGLATGFSTMYLAAPNSKATVTTISDSALLEEFSNSNFKSAGIENVEFAIGDIYSQFCTLMKTMS
;
A
#
# COMPACT_ATOMS: atom_id res chain seq x y z
N TYR A 1 16.06 14.99 -23.37
CA TYR A 1 16.75 14.13 -22.39
C TYR A 1 17.91 14.86 -21.71
N LEU A 2 18.79 15.53 -22.44
CA LEU A 2 19.93 16.29 -21.88
C LEU A 2 19.50 17.46 -20.97
N GLU A 3 18.44 18.16 -21.30
CA GLU A 3 17.85 19.23 -20.50
C GLU A 3 17.29 18.72 -19.15
N LEU A 4 16.63 17.56 -19.18
CA LEU A 4 16.13 16.90 -17.96
C LEU A 4 17.28 16.48 -17.04
N VAL A 5 18.33 15.91 -17.61
CA VAL A 5 19.52 15.50 -16.86
C VAL A 5 20.24 16.72 -16.25
N LYS A 6 20.39 17.81 -17.01
CA LYS A 6 20.91 19.09 -16.50
C LYS A 6 20.05 19.63 -15.36
N TYR A 7 18.71 19.61 -15.54
CA TYR A 7 17.79 20.05 -14.49
C TYR A 7 17.94 19.23 -13.21
N ILE A 8 18.00 17.89 -13.30
CA ILE A 8 18.19 16.99 -12.15
C ILE A 8 19.51 17.28 -11.41
N PHE A 9 20.60 17.58 -12.14
CA PHE A 9 21.89 17.90 -11.51
C PHE A 9 21.98 19.34 -10.97
N GLN A 10 21.29 20.30 -11.58
CA GLN A 10 21.36 21.71 -11.20
C GLN A 10 20.32 22.11 -10.15
N SER A 11 19.16 21.45 -10.11
CA SER A 11 18.01 21.92 -9.33
C SER A 11 18.17 21.72 -7.81
N LYS A 12 19.13 20.91 -7.34
CA LYS A 12 19.33 20.63 -5.90
C LYS A 12 18.02 20.42 -5.12
N TYR A 13 16.93 20.02 -5.83
CA TYR A 13 15.58 19.89 -5.25
C TYR A 13 15.51 18.83 -4.13
N ARG A 14 16.48 17.92 -4.12
CA ARG A 14 16.63 16.93 -3.06
C ARG A 14 16.97 17.60 -1.74
N LYS A 15 16.56 17.01 -0.65
CA LYS A 15 16.73 17.53 0.73
C LYS A 15 15.99 18.84 1.00
N GLY A 16 14.86 19.08 0.31
CA GLY A 16 14.01 20.24 0.54
C GLY A 16 14.62 21.58 0.16
N PHE A 17 15.67 21.60 -0.67
CA PHE A 17 16.30 22.86 -1.11
C PHE A 17 15.28 23.73 -1.88
N GLY A 18 15.12 24.99 -1.47
CA GLY A 18 14.15 25.94 -2.05
C GLY A 18 12.72 25.80 -1.50
N VAL A 19 12.48 24.90 -0.55
CA VAL A 19 11.18 24.80 0.13
C VAL A 19 11.15 25.76 1.32
N HIS A 20 10.27 26.76 1.27
CA HIS A 20 10.17 27.79 2.31
C HIS A 20 9.20 27.44 3.46
N SER A 21 8.27 26.51 3.24
CA SER A 21 7.34 26.04 4.28
C SER A 21 8.02 25.02 5.20
N PRO A 22 8.13 25.26 6.53
CA PRO A 22 8.74 24.29 7.46
C PRO A 22 8.05 22.93 7.47
N SER A 23 6.72 22.88 7.32
CA SER A 23 5.96 21.63 7.27
C SER A 23 6.24 20.85 5.99
N VAL A 24 6.26 21.52 4.85
CA VAL A 24 6.60 20.88 3.56
C VAL A 24 8.06 20.46 3.54
N PHE A 25 8.97 21.25 4.09
CA PHE A 25 10.38 20.87 4.22
C PHE A 25 10.54 19.56 5.01
N ARG A 26 9.86 19.45 6.16
CA ARG A 26 9.87 18.21 6.97
C ARG A 26 9.27 17.02 6.20
N LEU A 27 8.16 17.22 5.50
CA LEU A 27 7.53 16.17 4.68
C LEU A 27 8.50 15.66 3.61
N VAL A 28 9.15 16.58 2.88
CA VAL A 28 10.12 16.21 1.84
C VAL A 28 11.30 15.45 2.44
N THR A 29 11.93 15.99 3.48
CA THR A 29 13.19 15.47 4.01
C THR A 29 13.02 14.23 4.89
N LEU A 30 11.91 14.10 5.63
CA LEU A 30 11.70 13.03 6.60
C LEU A 30 10.73 11.93 6.11
N VAL A 31 10.09 12.13 4.95
CA VAL A 31 9.13 11.15 4.42
C VAL A 31 9.41 10.81 2.96
N ILE A 32 9.46 11.83 2.08
CA ILE A 32 9.56 11.56 0.64
C ILE A 32 10.95 11.06 0.27
N GLU A 33 12.00 11.72 0.78
CA GLU A 33 13.40 11.39 0.50
C GLU A 33 14.04 10.45 1.53
N GLU A 34 13.27 9.97 2.50
CA GLU A 34 13.74 8.97 3.43
C GLU A 34 13.92 7.63 2.73
N ASP A 35 15.09 7.01 2.90
CA ASP A 35 15.46 5.71 2.32
C ASP A 35 15.86 4.68 3.39
N LEU A 36 15.51 4.91 4.67
CA LEU A 36 15.82 4.01 5.76
C LEU A 36 15.13 2.64 5.57
N PRO A 37 15.86 1.54 5.75
CA PRO A 37 15.30 0.20 5.67
C PRO A 37 14.54 -0.14 6.97
N TYR A 38 13.22 -0.10 6.93
CA TYR A 38 12.40 -0.58 8.05
C TYR A 38 12.32 -2.11 8.04
N TYR A 39 12.43 -2.74 9.21
CA TYR A 39 12.35 -4.20 9.32
C TYR A 39 11.01 -4.77 8.80
N LYS A 40 9.93 -3.98 8.90
CA LYS A 40 8.61 -4.35 8.36
C LYS A 40 8.61 -4.52 6.84
N PHE A 41 9.48 -3.81 6.13
CA PHE A 41 9.59 -3.95 4.67
C PHE A 41 9.99 -5.37 4.28
N SER A 42 11.00 -5.94 4.95
CA SER A 42 11.45 -7.30 4.66
C SER A 42 10.35 -8.35 4.92
N LEU A 43 9.52 -8.13 5.94
CA LEU A 43 8.39 -9.00 6.25
C LEU A 43 7.33 -8.97 5.15
N VAL A 44 6.90 -7.77 4.75
CA VAL A 44 5.90 -7.58 3.68
C VAL A 44 6.42 -8.13 2.34
N GLU A 45 7.69 -7.87 2.01
CA GLU A 45 8.30 -8.36 0.76
C GLU A 45 8.50 -9.89 0.75
N LYS A 46 8.71 -10.51 1.90
CA LYS A 46 8.69 -11.97 2.01
C LYS A 46 7.31 -12.52 1.65
N VAL A 47 6.24 -11.96 2.22
CA VAL A 47 4.86 -12.36 1.89
C VAL A 47 4.57 -12.11 0.41
N ARG A 48 4.99 -10.96 -0.14
CA ARG A 48 4.86 -10.65 -1.57
C ARG A 48 5.52 -11.71 -2.46
N SER A 49 6.72 -12.13 -2.12
CA SER A 49 7.45 -13.16 -2.87
C SER A 49 6.73 -14.51 -2.85
N LEU A 50 6.21 -14.92 -1.70
CA LEU A 50 5.41 -16.12 -1.56
C LEU A 50 4.12 -16.05 -2.38
N THR A 51 3.43 -14.90 -2.33
CA THR A 51 2.22 -14.63 -3.09
C THR A 51 2.48 -14.68 -4.60
N LYS A 52 3.57 -14.07 -5.08
CA LYS A 52 3.97 -14.15 -6.49
C LYS A 52 4.20 -15.59 -6.95
N ASN A 53 4.84 -16.41 -6.13
CA ASN A 53 5.10 -17.80 -6.44
C ASN A 53 3.80 -18.62 -6.47
N LYS A 54 2.88 -18.37 -5.51
CA LYS A 54 1.56 -19.01 -5.49
C LYS A 54 0.76 -18.67 -6.75
N LEU A 55 0.69 -17.38 -7.13
CA LEU A 55 -0.03 -16.96 -8.33
C LEU A 55 0.59 -17.52 -9.63
N ARG A 56 1.92 -17.64 -9.69
CA ARG A 56 2.59 -18.32 -10.83
C ARG A 56 2.23 -19.79 -10.93
N GLY A 57 2.10 -20.49 -9.79
CA GLY A 57 1.63 -21.88 -9.74
C GLY A 57 0.21 -22.00 -10.30
N ILE A 58 -0.71 -21.19 -9.83
CA ILE A 58 -2.11 -21.14 -10.30
C ILE A 58 -2.19 -20.95 -11.83
N LEU A 59 -1.38 -20.04 -12.38
CA LEU A 59 -1.33 -19.81 -13.83
C LEU A 59 -0.85 -21.03 -14.61
N ARG A 60 0.06 -21.83 -14.03
CA ARG A 60 0.64 -23.00 -14.69
C ARG A 60 -0.31 -24.19 -14.66
N ASP A 61 -0.96 -24.40 -13.53
CA ASP A 61 -1.68 -25.65 -13.25
C ASP A 61 -3.17 -25.61 -13.69
N ASN A 62 -3.69 -24.43 -14.13
CA ASN A 62 -5.04 -24.23 -14.70
C ASN A 62 -6.23 -24.69 -13.84
N GLU A 63 -6.06 -24.88 -12.53
CA GLU A 63 -7.03 -25.61 -11.70
C GLU A 63 -8.22 -24.81 -11.18
N ASP A 64 -8.15 -23.45 -11.15
CA ASP A 64 -9.23 -22.66 -10.54
C ASP A 64 -9.47 -21.33 -11.30
N GLU A 65 -10.63 -21.24 -11.95
CA GLU A 65 -11.04 -20.05 -12.72
C GLU A 65 -11.23 -18.80 -11.82
N SER A 66 -11.71 -18.98 -10.59
CA SER A 66 -11.87 -17.87 -9.65
C SER A 66 -10.54 -17.24 -9.25
N LEU A 67 -9.52 -18.08 -9.05
CA LEU A 67 -8.17 -17.64 -8.74
C LEU A 67 -7.44 -17.04 -9.97
N ARG A 68 -7.86 -17.40 -11.19
CA ARG A 68 -7.33 -16.78 -12.42
C ARG A 68 -7.64 -15.28 -12.48
N GLN A 69 -8.76 -14.83 -11.91
CA GLN A 69 -9.08 -13.40 -11.84
C GLN A 69 -8.00 -12.64 -11.07
N LEU A 70 -7.37 -13.25 -10.07
CA LEU A 70 -6.25 -12.65 -9.32
C LEU A 70 -4.98 -12.47 -10.16
N THR A 71 -4.92 -13.12 -11.33
CA THR A 71 -3.78 -13.02 -12.24
C THR A 71 -4.02 -12.04 -13.39
N GLN A 72 -5.14 -11.32 -13.40
CA GLN A 72 -5.41 -10.30 -14.39
C GLN A 72 -4.45 -9.11 -14.30
N SER A 73 -4.19 -8.47 -15.43
CA SER A 73 -3.17 -7.45 -15.58
C SER A 73 -3.18 -6.31 -14.52
N PRO A 74 -4.33 -5.74 -14.10
CA PRO A 74 -4.34 -4.72 -13.06
C PRO A 74 -3.82 -5.22 -11.72
N ILE A 75 -4.26 -6.40 -11.29
CA ILE A 75 -3.85 -7.02 -10.02
C ILE A 75 -2.38 -7.42 -10.05
N GLN A 76 -1.89 -7.96 -11.17
CA GLN A 76 -0.47 -8.26 -11.34
C GLN A 76 0.42 -7.03 -11.21
N LYS A 77 0.00 -5.87 -11.74
CA LYS A 77 0.76 -4.62 -11.60
C LYS A 77 0.95 -4.22 -10.15
N CYS A 78 -0.04 -4.40 -9.30
CA CYS A 78 0.03 -4.11 -7.87
C CYS A 78 1.09 -4.96 -7.12
N LEU A 79 1.53 -6.08 -7.69
CA LEU A 79 2.62 -6.89 -7.13
C LEU A 79 4.03 -6.28 -7.30
N TYR A 80 4.17 -5.22 -8.11
CA TYR A 80 5.46 -4.65 -8.50
C TYR A 80 5.67 -3.19 -8.10
N THR A 81 4.69 -2.54 -7.44
CA THR A 81 4.72 -1.10 -7.10
C THR A 81 5.22 -0.83 -5.68
N TYR A 82 6.35 -1.39 -5.32
CA TYR A 82 6.78 -1.39 -3.93
C TYR A 82 7.35 -0.05 -3.42
N ASP A 83 7.93 0.78 -4.27
CA ASP A 83 8.47 2.10 -3.88
C ASP A 83 7.37 3.05 -3.39
N TYR A 84 6.22 3.04 -4.08
CA TYR A 84 5.06 3.83 -3.69
C TYR A 84 4.47 3.36 -2.35
N GLU A 85 4.41 2.06 -2.13
CA GLU A 85 3.89 1.47 -0.90
C GLU A 85 4.79 1.78 0.30
N GLN A 86 6.11 1.81 0.12
CA GLN A 86 7.03 2.27 1.15
C GLN A 86 6.82 3.73 1.51
N LEU A 87 6.44 4.58 0.55
CA LEU A 87 6.05 5.96 0.84
C LEU A 87 4.79 6.00 1.71
N LEU A 88 3.78 5.16 1.45
CA LEU A 88 2.59 5.05 2.30
C LEU A 88 2.95 4.70 3.75
N PHE A 89 3.85 3.74 3.94
CA PHE A 89 4.37 3.38 5.26
C PHE A 89 5.00 4.60 5.96
N ARG A 90 5.89 5.32 5.29
CA ARG A 90 6.57 6.49 5.85
C ARG A 90 5.59 7.61 6.20
N LEU A 91 4.56 7.83 5.38
CA LEU A 91 3.49 8.79 5.66
C LEU A 91 2.74 8.43 6.95
N VAL A 92 2.31 7.17 7.10
CA VAL A 92 1.63 6.70 8.31
C VAL A 92 2.54 6.79 9.53
N ASN A 93 3.82 6.40 9.39
CA ASN A 93 4.80 6.49 10.47
C ASN A 93 5.07 7.92 10.91
N TYR A 94 4.99 8.88 10.00
CA TYR A 94 5.21 10.30 10.28
C TYR A 94 3.97 10.96 10.91
N TYR A 95 2.78 10.77 10.32
CA TYR A 95 1.56 11.42 10.79
C TYR A 95 0.89 10.70 11.95
N LYS A 96 1.13 9.40 12.12
CA LYS A 96 0.58 8.53 13.17
C LYS A 96 -0.95 8.65 13.32
N PRO A 97 -1.71 8.51 12.25
CA PRO A 97 -3.17 8.56 12.34
C PRO A 97 -3.70 7.41 13.18
N ASP A 98 -4.87 7.62 13.82
CA ASP A 98 -5.58 6.57 14.56
C ASP A 98 -6.47 5.73 13.63
N ALA A 99 -6.95 6.32 12.54
CA ALA A 99 -7.78 5.66 11.53
C ALA A 99 -7.30 6.00 10.11
N ILE A 100 -7.33 5.00 9.23
CA ILE A 100 -6.94 5.11 7.83
C ILE A 100 -8.05 4.50 7.00
N LEU A 101 -8.51 5.22 5.98
CA LEU A 101 -9.44 4.72 4.98
C LEU A 101 -8.72 4.50 3.66
N GLU A 102 -8.75 3.27 3.16
CA GLU A 102 -8.27 2.88 1.85
C GLU A 102 -9.46 2.54 0.93
N ILE A 103 -9.45 3.09 -0.28
CA ILE A 103 -10.48 2.82 -1.27
C ILE A 103 -9.88 1.97 -2.38
N GLY A 104 -10.38 0.74 -2.50
CA GLY A 104 -9.94 -0.23 -3.48
C GLY A 104 -8.88 -1.19 -2.93
N LEU A 105 -9.28 -2.44 -2.78
CA LEU A 105 -8.41 -3.55 -2.41
C LEU A 105 -7.99 -4.31 -3.66
N ALA A 106 -6.70 -4.54 -3.82
CA ALA A 106 -6.17 -5.44 -4.85
C ALA A 106 -5.57 -6.69 -4.20
N THR A 107 -4.26 -6.73 -4.02
CA THR A 107 -3.55 -7.85 -3.38
C THR A 107 -3.29 -7.62 -1.90
N GLY A 108 -3.69 -6.46 -1.35
CA GLY A 108 -3.53 -6.08 0.04
C GLY A 108 -2.13 -5.60 0.44
N PHE A 109 -1.18 -5.44 -0.51
CA PHE A 109 0.17 -5.00 -0.14
C PHE A 109 0.21 -3.53 0.27
N SER A 110 -0.50 -2.64 -0.42
CA SER A 110 -0.69 -1.25 0.02
C SER A 110 -1.30 -1.18 1.43
N THR A 111 -2.34 -1.98 1.67
CA THR A 111 -2.98 -2.11 2.99
C THR A 111 -1.99 -2.56 4.07
N MET A 112 -1.13 -3.54 3.76
CA MET A 112 -0.08 -3.97 4.70
C MET A 112 0.91 -2.85 5.03
N TYR A 113 1.31 -2.06 4.04
CA TYR A 113 2.19 -0.91 4.26
C TYR A 113 1.51 0.24 5.02
N LEU A 114 0.19 0.39 4.91
CA LEU A 114 -0.60 1.32 5.73
C LEU A 114 -0.76 0.82 7.18
N ALA A 115 -0.99 -0.48 7.38
CA ALA A 115 -1.25 -1.07 8.69
C ALA A 115 0.01 -1.32 9.53
N ALA A 116 1.13 -1.66 8.88
CA ALA A 116 2.35 -2.08 9.56
C ALA A 116 3.02 -1.04 10.47
N PRO A 117 3.00 0.30 10.20
CA PRO A 117 3.67 1.29 11.03
C PRO A 117 3.07 1.41 12.43
N ASN A 118 1.76 1.27 12.57
CA ASN A 118 1.05 1.48 13.83
C ASN A 118 -0.05 0.43 14.02
N SER A 119 0.21 -0.58 14.83
CA SER A 119 -0.76 -1.65 15.15
C SER A 119 -1.97 -1.18 15.98
N LYS A 120 -1.95 0.05 16.51
CA LYS A 120 -3.09 0.64 17.23
C LYS A 120 -4.03 1.41 16.31
N ALA A 121 -3.56 1.80 15.10
CA ALA A 121 -4.40 2.42 14.10
C ALA A 121 -5.29 1.37 13.44
N THR A 122 -6.53 1.70 13.14
CA THR A 122 -7.42 0.85 12.33
C THR A 122 -7.30 1.27 10.87
N VAL A 123 -7.04 0.30 9.99
CA VAL A 123 -7.09 0.50 8.53
C VAL A 123 -8.38 -0.12 8.02
N THR A 124 -9.31 0.71 7.55
CA THR A 124 -10.54 0.24 6.89
C THR A 124 -10.33 0.28 5.39
N THR A 125 -10.42 -0.88 4.72
CA THR A 125 -10.31 -0.97 3.26
C THR A 125 -11.65 -1.31 2.64
N ILE A 126 -12.08 -0.53 1.64
CA ILE A 126 -13.31 -0.75 0.89
C ILE A 126 -13.00 -1.60 -0.35
N SER A 127 -13.75 -2.68 -0.54
CA SER A 127 -13.65 -3.56 -1.71
C SER A 127 -15.02 -4.02 -2.20
N ASP A 128 -15.15 -4.20 -3.51
CA ASP A 128 -16.32 -4.82 -4.15
C ASP A 128 -16.15 -6.33 -4.40
N SER A 129 -15.01 -6.92 -4.01
CA SER A 129 -14.65 -8.31 -4.28
C SER A 129 -14.36 -9.09 -3.02
N ALA A 130 -15.24 -10.02 -2.66
CA ALA A 130 -15.02 -10.97 -1.57
C ALA A 130 -13.82 -11.90 -1.82
N LEU A 131 -13.52 -12.22 -3.08
CA LEU A 131 -12.34 -13.01 -3.44
C LEU A 131 -11.04 -12.29 -3.09
N LEU A 132 -10.96 -10.99 -3.37
CA LEU A 132 -9.79 -10.17 -3.03
C LEU A 132 -9.67 -9.99 -1.52
N GLU A 133 -10.78 -9.88 -0.80
CA GLU A 133 -10.80 -9.87 0.66
C GLU A 133 -10.17 -11.14 1.24
N GLU A 134 -10.68 -12.31 0.87
CA GLU A 134 -10.19 -13.61 1.36
C GLU A 134 -8.70 -13.79 1.05
N PHE A 135 -8.31 -13.47 -0.19
CA PHE A 135 -6.92 -13.55 -0.62
C PHE A 135 -6.01 -12.64 0.18
N SER A 136 -6.40 -11.38 0.34
CA SER A 136 -5.61 -10.37 1.08
C SER A 136 -5.54 -10.69 2.57
N ASN A 137 -6.63 -11.19 3.16
CA ASN A 137 -6.68 -11.59 4.56
C ASN A 137 -5.67 -12.73 4.86
N SER A 138 -5.50 -13.67 3.92
CA SER A 138 -4.47 -14.71 4.03
C SER A 138 -3.05 -14.12 4.06
N ASN A 139 -2.81 -13.07 3.28
CA ASN A 139 -1.54 -12.34 3.26
C ASN A 139 -1.32 -11.55 4.56
N PHE A 140 -2.37 -10.91 5.10
CA PHE A 140 -2.29 -10.16 6.38
C PHE A 140 -1.93 -11.08 7.54
N LYS A 141 -2.59 -12.24 7.65
CA LYS A 141 -2.26 -13.26 8.65
C LYS A 141 -0.81 -13.73 8.53
N SER A 142 -0.33 -13.94 7.31
CA SER A 142 1.06 -14.35 7.06
C SER A 142 2.09 -13.26 7.46
N ALA A 143 1.69 -12.00 7.44
CA ALA A 143 2.50 -10.85 7.86
C ALA A 143 2.30 -10.47 9.35
N GLY A 144 1.40 -11.14 10.08
CA GLY A 144 1.04 -10.79 11.46
C GLY A 144 0.39 -9.39 11.57
N ILE A 145 -0.44 -9.03 10.58
CA ILE A 145 -1.20 -7.78 10.54
C ILE A 145 -2.64 -8.10 10.93
N GLU A 146 -3.13 -7.48 12.00
CA GLU A 146 -4.44 -7.76 12.60
C GLU A 146 -5.34 -6.51 12.68
N ASN A 147 -4.82 -5.34 12.35
CA ASN A 147 -5.48 -4.05 12.48
C ASN A 147 -6.11 -3.56 11.16
N VAL A 148 -6.64 -4.50 10.35
CA VAL A 148 -7.33 -4.22 9.08
C VAL A 148 -8.78 -4.67 9.17
N GLU A 149 -9.69 -3.79 8.79
CA GLU A 149 -11.12 -4.05 8.67
C GLU A 149 -11.55 -3.94 7.20
N PHE A 150 -12.50 -4.79 6.80
CA PHE A 150 -13.04 -4.79 5.44
C PHE A 150 -14.44 -4.22 5.41
N ALA A 151 -14.69 -3.30 4.49
CA ALA A 151 -16.02 -2.83 4.12
C ALA A 151 -16.35 -3.34 2.72
N ILE A 152 -17.09 -4.47 2.64
CA ILE A 152 -17.36 -5.15 1.38
C ILE A 152 -18.68 -4.67 0.78
N GLY A 153 -18.65 -4.36 -0.51
CA GLY A 153 -19.83 -3.93 -1.28
C GLY A 153 -19.50 -2.82 -2.27
N ASP A 154 -20.55 -2.18 -2.77
CA ASP A 154 -20.37 -1.04 -3.67
C ASP A 154 -19.55 0.07 -3.02
N ILE A 155 -18.46 0.46 -3.67
CA ILE A 155 -17.43 1.37 -3.13
C ILE A 155 -18.06 2.70 -2.70
N TYR A 156 -18.97 3.27 -3.53
CA TYR A 156 -19.59 4.55 -3.22
C TYR A 156 -20.51 4.47 -2.00
N SER A 157 -21.33 3.41 -1.93
CA SER A 157 -22.25 3.18 -0.81
C SER A 157 -21.50 2.98 0.50
N GLN A 158 -20.43 2.17 0.50
CA GLN A 158 -19.59 1.93 1.67
C GLN A 158 -18.89 3.20 2.11
N PHE A 159 -18.30 3.95 1.19
CA PHE A 159 -17.67 5.23 1.48
C PHE A 159 -18.63 6.21 2.15
N CYS A 160 -19.85 6.39 1.57
CA CYS A 160 -20.85 7.28 2.15
C CYS A 160 -21.31 6.84 3.56
N THR A 161 -21.39 5.54 3.81
CA THR A 161 -21.74 4.99 5.12
C THR A 161 -20.66 5.27 6.15
N LEU A 162 -19.40 4.99 5.82
CA LEU A 162 -18.26 5.22 6.71
C LEU A 162 -18.09 6.71 7.04
N MET A 163 -18.23 7.59 6.06
CA MET A 163 -18.13 9.04 6.30
C MET A 163 -19.18 9.56 7.28
N LYS A 164 -20.38 8.96 7.32
CA LYS A 164 -21.45 9.33 8.29
C LYS A 164 -21.14 8.84 9.71
N THR A 165 -20.40 7.76 9.86
CA THR A 165 -20.04 7.22 11.18
C THR A 165 -18.78 7.88 11.77
N MET A 166 -17.95 8.50 10.93
CA MET A 166 -16.71 9.18 11.34
C MET A 166 -16.90 10.69 11.61
N SER A 167 -18.07 11.26 11.31
CA SER A 167 -18.43 12.66 11.59
C SER A 167 -19.17 12.78 12.91
#